data_02b55c1a53e64b562336e997907019f0
#
_entry.id   02b55c1a53e64b562336e997907019f0
#
_cell.length_a   1.000
_cell.length_b   1.000
_cell.length_c   1.000
_cell.angle_alpha   90.00
_cell.angle_beta   90.00
_cell.angle_gamma   90.00
#
_symmetry.space_group_name_H-M   'P 1'
#
loop_
_entity.id
_entity.type
_entity.pdbx_description
1 polymer ?
#
loop_
_entity_poly.entity_id
_entity_poly.type
_entity_poly.pdbx_seq_one_letter_code
_entity_poly.pdbx_strand_id
1 'polypeptide(L)'
;RIKKTIHYEHATLKVYDIPIFYFPKFYHPDPTVKRQSGFLTPFFSQTTNLGTGFGLPYYWAISHDKDLTFTPKIYAKENALFLNEYRQAFRNAFLTLDTSYTEGYKESDSKKTDGSRNHLFAELDINLSDNELYESNLSVKVQRTSNDTYFKIHDINTTLVDSENTILLNEINYNFNKNNTYLNVSGSINEDISIKNNSRYEYILPNILFGK
;
A
#
# COMPACT_ATOMS: atom_id res chain seq x y z
N ARG A 1 9.02 -29.69 -2.51
CA ARG A 1 9.43 -28.37 -3.03
C ARG A 1 10.88 -28.14 -2.66
N ILE A 2 11.78 -28.02 -3.64
CA ILE A 2 13.18 -27.66 -3.40
C ILE A 2 13.18 -26.16 -3.06
N LYS A 3 13.44 -25.83 -1.80
CA LYS A 3 13.66 -24.44 -1.39
C LYS A 3 15.06 -24.05 -1.87
N LYS A 4 15.15 -23.26 -2.93
CA LYS A 4 16.41 -22.67 -3.38
C LYS A 4 16.65 -21.39 -2.58
N THR A 5 17.63 -21.40 -1.71
CA THR A 5 18.07 -20.25 -0.91
C THR A 5 19.57 -20.04 -1.12
N ILE A 6 19.97 -18.80 -1.27
CA ILE A 6 21.37 -18.40 -1.28
C ILE A 6 21.74 -18.03 0.16
N HIS A 7 22.77 -18.67 0.68
CA HIS A 7 23.28 -18.44 2.02
C HIS A 7 24.59 -17.66 1.94
N TYR A 8 24.69 -16.64 2.76
CA TYR A 8 25.91 -15.85 2.95
C TYR A 8 26.39 -16.02 4.38
N GLU A 9 27.67 -16.12 4.54
CA GLU A 9 28.34 -16.08 5.85
C GLU A 9 29.20 -14.81 5.91
N HIS A 10 29.20 -14.16 7.08
CA HIS A 10 29.98 -12.94 7.33
C HIS A 10 29.67 -11.79 6.35
N ALA A 11 28.39 -11.59 6.00
CA ALA A 11 27.97 -10.51 5.12
C ALA A 11 28.06 -9.15 5.84
N THR A 12 28.64 -8.16 5.17
CA THR A 12 28.74 -6.79 5.68
C THR A 12 28.05 -5.84 4.72
N LEU A 13 27.08 -5.10 5.22
CA LEU A 13 26.47 -3.99 4.49
C LEU A 13 27.34 -2.75 4.64
N LYS A 14 27.82 -2.22 3.53
CA LYS A 14 28.61 -0.98 3.48
C LYS A 14 27.85 0.11 2.76
N VAL A 15 27.95 1.35 3.28
CA VAL A 15 27.48 2.56 2.59
C VAL A 15 28.69 3.49 2.48
N TYR A 16 29.07 3.87 1.26
CA TYR A 16 30.31 4.61 0.97
C TYR A 16 31.56 3.98 1.62
N ASP A 17 31.71 2.65 1.47
CA ASP A 17 32.79 1.86 2.08
C ASP A 17 32.81 1.80 3.61
N ILE A 18 31.91 2.45 4.29
CA ILE A 18 31.76 2.38 5.75
C ILE A 18 30.87 1.17 6.08
N PRO A 19 31.35 0.19 6.87
CA PRO A 19 30.55 -0.94 7.29
C PRO A 19 29.48 -0.47 8.30
N ILE A 20 28.21 -0.58 7.92
CA ILE A 20 27.07 -0.13 8.76
C ILE A 20 26.46 -1.33 9.49
N PHE A 21 26.43 -2.47 8.84
CA PHE A 21 25.76 -3.65 9.38
C PHE A 21 26.59 -4.90 9.08
N TYR A 22 26.69 -5.78 10.08
CA TYR A 22 27.32 -7.09 9.96
C TYR A 22 26.31 -8.18 10.24
N PHE A 23 26.17 -9.13 9.31
CA PHE A 23 25.34 -10.31 9.43
C PHE A 23 26.21 -11.57 9.48
N PRO A 24 26.27 -12.25 10.63
CA PRO A 24 27.04 -13.49 10.75
C PRO A 24 26.56 -14.57 9.77
N LYS A 25 25.23 -14.64 9.59
CA LYS A 25 24.56 -15.49 8.60
C LYS A 25 23.38 -14.72 8.02
N PHE A 26 23.31 -14.67 6.71
CA PHE A 26 22.22 -14.07 5.98
C PHE A 26 21.82 -15.00 4.84
N TYR A 27 20.53 -15.11 4.58
CA TYR A 27 20.02 -15.88 3.44
C TYR A 27 18.88 -15.13 2.77
N HIS A 28 18.80 -15.26 1.47
CA HIS A 28 17.65 -14.79 0.70
C HIS A 28 17.23 -15.84 -0.33
N PRO A 29 15.99 -15.78 -0.81
CA PRO A 29 15.53 -16.64 -1.88
C PRO A 29 16.40 -16.50 -3.14
N ASP A 30 16.65 -17.61 -3.84
CA ASP A 30 17.22 -17.57 -5.17
C ASP A 30 16.29 -16.77 -6.10
N PRO A 31 16.80 -15.86 -6.96
CA PRO A 31 15.99 -15.07 -7.88
C PRO A 31 15.11 -15.89 -8.84
N THR A 32 15.44 -17.17 -9.03
CA THR A 32 14.63 -18.09 -9.87
C THR A 32 13.38 -18.61 -9.15
N VAL A 33 13.25 -18.38 -7.84
CA VAL A 33 12.08 -18.79 -7.07
C VAL A 33 11.02 -17.71 -7.15
N LYS A 34 9.92 -18.01 -7.84
CA LYS A 34 8.85 -17.04 -8.12
C LYS A 34 8.19 -16.42 -6.89
N ARG A 35 8.10 -17.14 -5.75
CA ARG A 35 7.49 -16.64 -4.51
C ARG A 35 8.08 -17.36 -3.29
N GLN A 36 8.80 -16.64 -2.47
CA GLN A 36 9.34 -17.15 -1.19
C GLN A 36 9.39 -16.03 -0.17
N SER A 37 9.01 -16.34 1.07
CA SER A 37 9.09 -15.41 2.19
C SER A 37 10.54 -15.05 2.51
N GLY A 38 10.78 -13.79 2.86
CA GLY A 38 12.10 -13.32 3.24
C GLY A 38 12.15 -11.80 3.38
N PHE A 39 13.27 -11.33 3.92
CA PHE A 39 13.56 -9.90 3.96
C PHE A 39 13.82 -9.37 2.55
N LEU A 40 13.28 -8.21 2.25
CA LEU A 40 13.57 -7.46 1.05
C LEU A 40 14.72 -6.49 1.32
N THR A 41 15.15 -5.78 0.29
CA THR A 41 16.24 -4.81 0.39
C THR A 41 15.89 -3.73 1.41
N PRO A 42 16.70 -3.55 2.46
CA PRO A 42 16.52 -2.44 3.39
C PRO A 42 16.80 -1.11 2.70
N PHE A 43 16.18 -0.07 3.20
CA PHE A 43 16.37 1.28 2.69
C PHE A 43 16.52 2.30 3.82
N PHE A 44 17.20 3.40 3.50
CA PHE A 44 17.36 4.54 4.39
C PHE A 44 16.61 5.73 3.82
N SER A 45 16.06 6.53 4.70
CA SER A 45 15.43 7.80 4.37
C SER A 45 15.95 8.88 5.30
N GLN A 46 15.96 10.11 4.84
CA GLN A 46 16.29 11.27 5.66
C GLN A 46 15.32 12.39 5.38
N THR A 47 14.63 12.82 6.41
CA THR A 47 13.69 13.93 6.35
C THR A 47 13.96 14.91 7.47
N THR A 48 13.65 16.18 7.26
CA THR A 48 13.86 17.24 8.26
C THR A 48 13.03 16.97 9.52
N ASN A 49 11.81 16.46 9.37
CA ASN A 49 10.87 16.29 10.46
C ASN A 49 11.08 14.98 11.24
N LEU A 50 11.44 13.88 10.57
CA LEU A 50 11.53 12.55 11.16
C LEU A 50 12.99 12.14 11.48
N GLY A 51 13.96 12.92 10.95
CA GLY A 51 15.37 12.57 11.01
C GLY A 51 15.73 11.43 10.06
N THR A 52 16.79 10.72 10.40
CA THR A 52 17.21 9.51 9.65
C THR A 52 16.23 8.38 9.92
N GLY A 53 15.76 7.74 8.88
CA GLY A 53 14.88 6.58 8.93
C GLY A 53 15.53 5.33 8.35
N PHE A 54 15.20 4.19 8.90
CA PHE A 54 15.60 2.86 8.42
C PHE A 54 14.35 2.01 8.22
N GLY A 55 14.18 1.46 7.02
CA GLY A 55 13.08 0.55 6.69
C GLY A 55 13.60 -0.84 6.32
N LEU A 56 12.99 -1.89 6.87
CA LEU A 56 13.32 -3.28 6.60
C LEU A 56 12.05 -4.07 6.23
N PRO A 57 11.69 -4.13 4.93
CA PRO A 57 10.52 -4.88 4.52
C PRO A 57 10.71 -6.38 4.67
N TYR A 58 9.68 -7.06 5.13
CA TYR A 58 9.58 -8.51 5.14
C TYR A 58 8.41 -8.97 4.28
N TYR A 59 8.70 -9.72 3.23
CA TYR A 59 7.70 -10.34 2.38
C TYR A 59 7.31 -11.71 2.92
N TRP A 60 6.02 -11.93 3.17
CA TRP A 60 5.47 -13.19 3.64
C TRP A 60 4.57 -13.81 2.57
N ALA A 61 5.06 -14.83 1.86
CA ALA A 61 4.26 -15.66 0.97
C ALA A 61 3.42 -16.63 1.81
N ILE A 62 2.22 -16.19 2.24
CA ILE A 62 1.32 -16.95 3.12
C ILE A 62 0.85 -18.22 2.43
N SER A 63 0.40 -18.09 1.17
CA SER A 63 0.00 -19.21 0.32
C SER A 63 0.24 -18.87 -1.16
N HIS A 64 -0.18 -19.76 -2.07
CA HIS A 64 -0.02 -19.53 -3.51
C HIS A 64 -0.85 -18.35 -4.04
N ASP A 65 -1.92 -18.00 -3.35
CA ASP A 65 -2.92 -17.00 -3.73
C ASP A 65 -2.86 -15.72 -2.88
N LYS A 66 -2.08 -15.67 -1.80
CA LYS A 66 -2.01 -14.51 -0.91
C LYS A 66 -0.63 -14.28 -0.30
N ASP A 67 -0.32 -13.02 -0.10
CA ASP A 67 0.91 -12.55 0.55
C ASP A 67 0.68 -11.29 1.38
N LEU A 68 1.64 -11.01 2.23
CA LEU A 68 1.73 -9.81 3.04
C LEU A 68 3.15 -9.27 2.98
N THR A 69 3.31 -7.99 2.72
CA THR A 69 4.56 -7.27 2.93
C THR A 69 4.42 -6.39 4.16
N PHE A 70 5.20 -6.67 5.19
CA PHE A 70 5.27 -5.86 6.41
C PHE A 70 6.55 -5.03 6.39
N THR A 71 6.42 -3.71 6.52
CA THR A 71 7.55 -2.77 6.46
C THR A 71 7.59 -1.89 7.70
N PRO A 72 8.34 -2.26 8.74
CA PRO A 72 8.67 -1.34 9.81
C PRO A 72 9.64 -0.28 9.32
N LYS A 73 9.33 1.01 9.54
CA LYS A 73 10.22 2.15 9.38
C LYS A 73 10.53 2.74 10.77
N ILE A 74 11.78 2.75 11.16
CA ILE A 74 12.23 3.28 12.46
C ILE A 74 12.90 4.63 12.18
N TYR A 75 12.49 5.66 12.91
CA TYR A 75 13.00 7.02 12.77
C TYR A 75 13.82 7.44 13.99
N ALA A 76 14.86 8.27 13.77
CA ALA A 76 15.71 8.76 14.84
C ALA A 76 14.98 9.74 15.77
N LYS A 77 14.08 10.56 15.24
CA LYS A 77 13.38 11.63 15.97
C LYS A 77 11.92 11.34 16.27
N GLU A 78 11.32 10.34 15.61
CA GLU A 78 9.88 10.08 15.72
C GLU A 78 9.58 8.62 16.02
N ASN A 79 8.31 8.33 16.29
CA ASN A 79 7.83 6.97 16.52
C ASN A 79 7.93 6.12 15.25
N ALA A 80 8.05 4.82 15.43
CA ALA A 80 8.11 3.90 14.32
C ALA A 80 6.80 3.90 13.53
N LEU A 81 6.91 3.80 12.20
CA LEU A 81 5.81 3.61 11.28
C LEU A 81 5.78 2.15 10.83
N PHE A 82 4.62 1.53 10.88
CA PHE A 82 4.38 0.17 10.42
C PHE A 82 3.48 0.21 9.18
N LEU A 83 4.01 -0.26 8.05
CA LEU A 83 3.27 -0.39 6.79
C LEU A 83 2.96 -1.86 6.54
N ASN A 84 1.76 -2.14 6.01
CA ASN A 84 1.32 -3.47 5.64
C ASN A 84 0.64 -3.42 4.27
N GLU A 85 1.12 -4.19 3.32
CA GLU A 85 0.48 -4.42 2.05
C GLU A 85 0.06 -5.89 1.97
N TYR A 86 -1.24 -6.15 1.96
CA TYR A 86 -1.80 -7.48 1.80
C TYR A 86 -2.40 -7.62 0.41
N ARG A 87 -2.13 -8.74 -0.26
CA ARG A 87 -2.68 -9.07 -1.57
C ARG A 87 -3.25 -10.47 -1.57
N GLN A 88 -4.42 -10.61 -2.18
CA GLN A 88 -5.06 -11.91 -2.33
C GLN A 88 -5.73 -12.04 -3.69
N ALA A 89 -5.36 -13.10 -4.41
CA ALA A 89 -6.04 -13.54 -5.61
C ALA A 89 -7.09 -14.58 -5.25
N PHE A 90 -8.34 -14.31 -5.58
CA PHE A 90 -9.43 -15.29 -5.56
C PHE A 90 -9.60 -15.90 -6.96
N ARG A 91 -10.53 -16.82 -7.13
CA ARG A 91 -10.79 -17.44 -8.44
C ARG A 91 -11.16 -16.41 -9.52
N ASN A 92 -11.95 -15.42 -9.12
CA ASN A 92 -12.50 -14.39 -10.01
C ASN A 92 -12.36 -12.98 -9.45
N ALA A 93 -11.53 -12.77 -8.43
CA ALA A 93 -11.31 -11.46 -7.84
C ALA A 93 -9.86 -11.27 -7.40
N PHE A 94 -9.44 -10.02 -7.30
CA PHE A 94 -8.15 -9.63 -6.73
C PHE A 94 -8.36 -8.54 -5.70
N LEU A 95 -7.79 -8.72 -4.51
CA LEU A 95 -7.82 -7.75 -3.40
C LEU A 95 -6.40 -7.27 -3.12
N THR A 96 -6.22 -5.96 -3.09
CA THR A 96 -5.06 -5.30 -2.50
C THR A 96 -5.52 -4.44 -1.32
N LEU A 97 -4.87 -4.60 -0.18
CA LEU A 97 -5.14 -3.84 1.03
C LEU A 97 -3.83 -3.25 1.52
N ASP A 98 -3.76 -1.93 1.63
CA ASP A 98 -2.63 -1.19 2.15
C ASP A 98 -3.05 -0.46 3.42
N THR A 99 -2.31 -0.68 4.49
CA THR A 99 -2.58 -0.09 5.79
C THR A 99 -1.31 0.36 6.47
N SER A 100 -1.44 1.34 7.32
CA SER A 100 -0.32 1.75 8.16
C SER A 100 -0.76 2.21 9.54
N TYR A 101 0.20 2.22 10.44
CA TYR A 101 0.01 2.71 11.80
C TYR A 101 1.30 3.32 12.34
N THR A 102 1.17 4.46 13.00
CA THR A 102 2.21 5.05 13.86
C THR A 102 1.55 5.75 15.06
N GLU A 103 2.25 5.80 16.19
CA GLU A 103 1.87 6.65 17.33
C GLU A 103 1.97 8.13 16.93
N GLY A 104 1.47 9.02 17.80
CA GLY A 104 1.64 10.46 17.63
C GLY A 104 3.10 10.88 17.62
N TYR A 105 3.36 12.16 17.43
CA TYR A 105 4.72 12.68 17.36
C TYR A 105 5.39 12.73 18.74
N LYS A 106 6.67 12.31 18.82
CA LYS A 106 7.47 12.35 20.07
C LYS A 106 7.82 13.77 20.49
N GLU A 107 8.21 14.62 19.55
CA GLU A 107 8.57 16.01 19.80
C GLU A 107 7.43 16.91 19.33
N SER A 108 6.60 17.33 20.22
CA SER A 108 5.53 18.27 19.98
C SER A 108 5.82 19.56 20.74
N ASP A 109 6.50 20.48 20.10
CA ASP A 109 6.41 21.89 20.51
C ASP A 109 5.00 22.38 20.19
N SER A 110 4.11 22.23 21.15
CA SER A 110 2.75 22.77 21.18
C SER A 110 1.87 22.54 19.95
N LYS A 111 0.76 21.83 20.07
CA LYS A 111 -0.40 21.69 19.17
C LYS A 111 -0.34 20.61 18.07
N LYS A 112 0.61 19.74 18.04
CA LYS A 112 0.43 18.47 17.32
C LYS A 112 -0.49 17.59 18.15
N THR A 113 -1.59 17.14 17.59
CA THR A 113 -2.52 16.27 18.29
C THR A 113 -1.81 14.99 18.70
N ASP A 114 -1.80 14.71 19.99
CA ASP A 114 -1.45 13.39 20.52
C ASP A 114 -2.45 12.41 19.93
N GLY A 115 -1.99 11.41 19.23
CA GLY A 115 -2.89 10.42 18.70
C GLY A 115 -2.24 9.63 17.57
N SER A 116 -2.69 8.40 17.41
CA SER A 116 -2.24 7.52 16.36
C SER A 116 -2.58 8.08 14.98
N ARG A 117 -1.72 7.75 14.03
CA ARG A 117 -1.93 8.05 12.62
C ARG A 117 -1.97 6.76 11.83
N ASN A 118 -2.89 6.69 10.91
CA ASN A 118 -3.10 5.49 10.12
C ASN A 118 -3.70 5.82 8.76
N HIS A 119 -3.61 4.88 7.85
CA HIS A 119 -4.40 4.86 6.63
C HIS A 119 -4.95 3.47 6.36
N LEU A 120 -6.00 3.45 5.54
CA LEU A 120 -6.60 2.26 4.98
C LEU A 120 -6.89 2.54 3.51
N PHE A 121 -6.17 1.87 2.62
CA PHE A 121 -6.45 1.84 1.19
C PHE A 121 -6.76 0.41 0.77
N ALA A 122 -7.82 0.25 0.00
CA ALA A 122 -8.25 -1.05 -0.50
C ALA A 122 -8.71 -0.94 -1.94
N GLU A 123 -8.29 -1.89 -2.75
CA GLU A 123 -8.80 -2.10 -4.10
C GLU A 123 -9.27 -3.54 -4.24
N LEU A 124 -10.50 -3.71 -4.71
CA LEU A 124 -11.11 -5.00 -4.99
C LEU A 124 -11.66 -5.01 -6.41
N ASP A 125 -11.09 -5.85 -7.25
CA ASP A 125 -11.55 -6.09 -8.61
C ASP A 125 -12.15 -7.48 -8.72
N ILE A 126 -13.40 -7.57 -9.18
CA ILE A 126 -14.15 -8.81 -9.32
C ILE A 126 -14.55 -8.99 -10.78
N ASN A 127 -14.12 -10.09 -11.38
CA ASN A 127 -14.65 -10.52 -12.67
C ASN A 127 -15.90 -11.39 -12.43
N LEU A 128 -17.04 -10.89 -12.91
CA LEU A 128 -18.34 -11.52 -12.78
C LEU A 128 -18.75 -12.28 -14.06
N SER A 129 -17.86 -12.35 -15.07
CA SER A 129 -18.11 -13.06 -16.31
C SER A 129 -18.01 -14.57 -16.08
N ASP A 130 -19.08 -15.29 -16.41
CA ASP A 130 -19.09 -16.76 -16.34
C ASP A 130 -18.53 -17.44 -17.61
N ASN A 131 -18.47 -16.70 -18.71
CA ASN A 131 -18.00 -17.20 -20.00
C ASN A 131 -17.45 -16.04 -20.86
N GLU A 132 -16.86 -16.37 -22.02
CA GLU A 132 -16.27 -15.40 -22.97
C GLU A 132 -17.30 -14.60 -23.78
N LEU A 133 -18.60 -14.84 -23.59
CA LEU A 133 -19.66 -14.21 -24.38
C LEU A 133 -20.02 -12.81 -23.88
N TYR A 134 -19.60 -12.47 -22.69
CA TYR A 134 -19.79 -11.13 -22.12
C TYR A 134 -18.69 -10.81 -21.10
N GLU A 135 -18.44 -9.53 -20.90
CA GLU A 135 -17.58 -9.02 -19.84
C GLU A 135 -18.43 -8.37 -18.75
N SER A 136 -18.17 -8.72 -17.53
CA SER A 136 -18.84 -8.13 -16.36
C SER A 136 -17.81 -7.98 -15.23
N ASN A 137 -17.53 -6.73 -14.84
CA ASN A 137 -16.50 -6.40 -13.88
C ASN A 137 -17.05 -5.44 -12.83
N LEU A 138 -16.74 -5.70 -11.57
CA LEU A 138 -17.00 -4.81 -10.45
C LEU A 138 -15.68 -4.40 -9.81
N SER A 139 -15.43 -3.10 -9.74
CA SER A 139 -14.27 -2.52 -9.06
C SER A 139 -14.73 -1.66 -7.88
N VAL A 140 -14.06 -1.82 -6.75
CA VAL A 140 -14.31 -1.04 -5.53
C VAL A 140 -12.99 -0.50 -5.02
N LYS A 141 -12.93 0.83 -4.80
CA LYS A 141 -11.80 1.52 -4.19
C LYS A 141 -12.22 2.20 -2.90
N VAL A 142 -11.41 2.06 -1.88
CA VAL A 142 -11.58 2.76 -0.60
C VAL A 142 -10.25 3.38 -0.20
N GLN A 143 -10.24 4.69 0.04
CA GLN A 143 -9.04 5.41 0.45
C GLN A 143 -9.37 6.32 1.64
N ARG A 144 -8.73 6.08 2.77
CA ARG A 144 -8.91 6.86 3.98
C ARG A 144 -7.60 7.09 4.70
N THR A 145 -7.46 8.30 5.26
CA THR A 145 -6.34 8.64 6.15
C THR A 145 -6.87 9.33 7.42
N SER A 146 -6.17 9.15 8.50
CA SER A 146 -6.49 9.82 9.77
C SER A 146 -6.01 11.26 9.84
N ASN A 147 -5.15 11.70 8.92
CA ASN A 147 -4.55 13.04 8.93
C ASN A 147 -4.12 13.48 7.53
N ASP A 148 -4.42 14.72 7.18
CA ASP A 148 -4.25 15.28 5.84
C ASP A 148 -2.79 15.37 5.36
N THR A 149 -1.83 15.48 6.27
CA THR A 149 -0.41 15.61 5.95
C THR A 149 0.39 14.33 6.17
N TYR A 150 -0.29 13.24 6.55
CA TYR A 150 0.32 12.00 6.99
C TYR A 150 1.23 11.36 5.94
N PHE A 151 0.73 11.21 4.72
CA PHE A 151 1.49 10.59 3.63
C PHE A 151 2.75 11.35 3.29
N LYS A 152 2.63 12.68 3.18
CA LYS A 152 3.74 13.57 2.82
C LYS A 152 4.81 13.63 3.91
N ILE A 153 4.41 13.70 5.19
CA ILE A 153 5.36 13.76 6.31
C ILE A 153 6.19 12.48 6.39
N HIS A 154 5.55 11.32 6.22
CA HIS A 154 6.20 10.02 6.33
C HIS A 154 6.77 9.49 5.02
N ASP A 155 6.62 10.23 3.92
CA ASP A 155 7.00 9.82 2.56
C ASP A 155 6.53 8.38 2.27
N ILE A 156 5.20 8.21 2.34
CA ILE A 156 4.57 6.91 2.15
C ILE A 156 4.27 6.72 0.66
N ASN A 157 5.07 5.86 0.03
CA ASN A 157 4.87 5.44 -1.35
C ASN A 157 4.79 3.92 -1.38
N THR A 158 3.65 3.40 -1.84
CA THR A 158 3.36 1.98 -1.94
C THR A 158 2.69 1.68 -3.29
N THR A 159 2.12 0.51 -3.45
CA THR A 159 1.37 0.18 -4.67
C THR A 159 0.11 1.04 -4.83
N LEU A 160 -0.56 1.40 -3.71
CA LEU A 160 -1.83 2.13 -3.71
C LEU A 160 -1.69 3.59 -3.23
N VAL A 161 -0.61 3.93 -2.55
CA VAL A 161 -0.40 5.25 -1.93
C VAL A 161 0.70 5.99 -2.65
N ASP A 162 0.42 7.24 -3.03
CA ASP A 162 1.39 8.22 -3.49
C ASP A 162 1.42 9.38 -2.48
N SER A 163 2.59 9.68 -1.92
CA SER A 163 2.77 10.72 -0.90
C SER A 163 2.44 12.14 -1.38
N GLU A 164 2.45 12.38 -2.67
CA GLU A 164 2.10 13.67 -3.27
C GLU A 164 0.61 13.77 -3.65
N ASN A 165 -0.14 12.66 -3.60
CA ASN A 165 -1.56 12.69 -3.92
C ASN A 165 -2.36 13.37 -2.79
N THR A 166 -3.17 14.35 -3.19
CA THR A 166 -4.05 15.10 -2.28
C THR A 166 -5.52 14.68 -2.38
N ILE A 167 -5.89 13.87 -3.38
CA ILE A 167 -7.27 13.44 -3.60
C ILE A 167 -7.39 11.96 -3.26
N LEU A 168 -8.23 11.65 -2.29
CA LEU A 168 -8.61 10.30 -1.92
C LEU A 168 -9.87 9.88 -2.68
N LEU A 169 -9.78 8.76 -3.40
CA LEU A 169 -10.86 8.24 -4.24
C LEU A 169 -11.57 7.09 -3.52
N ASN A 170 -12.87 7.25 -3.31
CA ASN A 170 -13.75 6.17 -2.86
C ASN A 170 -14.78 5.93 -3.95
N GLU A 171 -14.66 4.81 -4.64
CA GLU A 171 -15.39 4.56 -5.88
C GLU A 171 -15.94 3.13 -5.90
N ILE A 172 -17.14 3.00 -6.47
CA ILE A 172 -17.68 1.74 -6.93
C ILE A 172 -18.00 1.87 -8.41
N ASN A 173 -17.54 0.91 -9.21
CA ASN A 173 -17.74 0.90 -10.64
C ASN A 173 -18.12 -0.50 -11.13
N TYR A 174 -19.28 -0.62 -11.75
CA TYR A 174 -19.75 -1.83 -12.39
C TYR A 174 -19.82 -1.64 -13.90
N ASN A 175 -19.13 -2.51 -14.64
CA ASN A 175 -19.12 -2.54 -16.09
C ASN A 175 -19.70 -3.86 -16.59
N PHE A 176 -20.61 -3.77 -17.56
CA PHE A 176 -21.13 -4.90 -18.29
C PHE A 176 -21.04 -4.62 -19.80
N ASN A 177 -20.50 -5.58 -20.56
CA ASN A 177 -20.37 -5.48 -21.99
C ASN A 177 -20.72 -6.83 -22.63
N LYS A 178 -21.68 -6.81 -23.57
CA LYS A 178 -22.09 -7.99 -24.33
C LYS A 178 -22.47 -7.59 -25.75
N ASN A 179 -21.72 -8.09 -26.75
CA ASN A 179 -21.89 -7.71 -28.15
C ASN A 179 -21.87 -6.18 -28.34
N ASN A 180 -23.01 -5.61 -28.78
CA ASN A 180 -23.19 -4.17 -28.97
C ASN A 180 -23.82 -3.47 -27.75
N THR A 181 -24.13 -4.19 -26.67
CA THR A 181 -24.79 -3.62 -25.48
C THR A 181 -23.76 -3.40 -24.38
N TYR A 182 -23.73 -2.17 -23.84
CA TYR A 182 -22.91 -1.86 -22.67
C TYR A 182 -23.75 -1.20 -21.57
N LEU A 183 -23.38 -1.47 -20.34
CA LEU A 183 -23.89 -0.82 -19.14
C LEU A 183 -22.70 -0.47 -18.24
N ASN A 184 -22.60 0.80 -17.86
CA ASN A 184 -21.72 1.24 -16.79
C ASN A 184 -22.55 1.87 -15.68
N VAL A 185 -22.31 1.45 -14.45
CA VAL A 185 -22.89 2.04 -13.25
C VAL A 185 -21.76 2.41 -12.32
N SER A 186 -21.59 3.69 -12.04
CA SER A 186 -20.51 4.17 -11.17
C SER A 186 -21.01 5.23 -10.18
N GLY A 187 -20.34 5.30 -9.05
CA GLY A 187 -20.54 6.35 -8.05
C GLY A 187 -19.26 6.52 -7.24
N SER A 188 -18.95 7.75 -6.84
CA SER A 188 -17.75 8.03 -6.06
C SER A 188 -17.95 9.15 -5.04
N ILE A 189 -17.11 9.10 -4.02
CA ILE A 189 -16.91 10.16 -3.03
C ILE A 189 -15.42 10.47 -3.03
N ASN A 190 -15.08 11.66 -3.52
CA ASN A 190 -13.70 12.12 -3.55
C ASN A 190 -13.46 13.06 -2.37
N GLU A 191 -12.33 12.91 -1.70
CA GLU A 191 -11.94 13.77 -0.59
C GLU A 191 -10.61 14.46 -0.94
N ASP A 192 -10.61 15.79 -1.06
CA ASP A 192 -9.40 16.58 -1.22
C ASP A 192 -8.84 16.94 0.15
N ILE A 193 -7.79 16.24 0.57
CA ILE A 193 -7.14 16.44 1.88
C ILE A 193 -6.34 17.75 1.95
N SER A 194 -6.15 18.47 0.86
CA SER A 194 -5.55 19.82 0.87
C SER A 194 -6.53 20.89 1.37
N ILE A 195 -7.83 20.62 1.30
CA ILE A 195 -8.90 21.54 1.68
C ILE A 195 -9.33 21.27 3.14
N LYS A 196 -9.37 22.31 3.97
CA LYS A 196 -9.66 22.21 5.41
C LYS A 196 -11.12 22.37 5.81
N ASN A 197 -12.01 22.71 4.88
CA ASN A 197 -13.44 22.95 5.13
C ASN A 197 -14.30 21.83 4.51
N ASN A 198 -15.63 21.96 4.67
CA ASN A 198 -16.59 20.97 4.16
C ASN A 198 -16.60 20.83 2.63
N SER A 199 -16.02 21.79 1.88
CA SER A 199 -15.90 21.71 0.42
C SER A 199 -14.85 20.67 -0.03
N ARG A 200 -14.19 19.99 0.91
CA ARG A 200 -13.21 18.91 0.62
C ARG A 200 -13.85 17.67 0.01
N TYR A 201 -15.15 17.48 0.17
CA TYR A 201 -15.85 16.31 -0.34
C TYR A 201 -16.61 16.63 -1.63
N GLU A 202 -16.34 15.85 -2.67
CA GLU A 202 -17.10 15.82 -3.89
C GLU A 202 -17.88 14.50 -3.97
N TYR A 203 -19.19 14.60 -4.09
CA TYR A 203 -20.10 13.45 -4.21
C TYR A 203 -20.54 13.33 -5.65
N ILE A 204 -20.14 12.26 -6.32
CA ILE A 204 -20.64 11.91 -7.65
C ILE A 204 -21.72 10.85 -7.45
N LEU A 205 -22.97 11.27 -7.59
CA LEU A 205 -24.14 10.40 -7.52
C LEU A 205 -24.03 9.28 -8.57
N PRO A 206 -24.72 8.16 -8.39
CA PRO A 206 -24.67 7.08 -9.35
C PRO A 206 -24.91 7.58 -10.78
N ASN A 207 -23.90 7.36 -11.62
CA ASN A 207 -23.96 7.64 -13.04
C ASN A 207 -24.26 6.33 -13.77
N ILE A 208 -25.27 6.32 -14.61
CA ILE A 208 -25.69 5.13 -15.36
C ILE A 208 -25.58 5.46 -16.85
N LEU A 209 -24.67 4.77 -17.51
CA LEU A 209 -24.50 4.83 -18.96
C LEU A 209 -24.95 3.51 -19.57
N PHE A 210 -25.91 3.58 -20.46
CA PHE A 210 -26.42 2.43 -21.23
C PHE A 210 -26.39 2.74 -22.71
N GLY A 211 -25.96 1.80 -23.52
CA GLY A 211 -25.94 1.90 -24.97
C GLY A 211 -26.10 0.55 -25.64
N LYS A 212 -26.57 0.61 -26.90
CA LYS A 212 -26.78 -0.55 -27.77
C LYS A 212 -26.29 -0.24 -29.18
#